data_305220b69bcf906a82d704022939e33e
#
_entry.id   305220b69bcf906a82d704022939e33e
#
_cell.length_a   1.000
_cell.length_b   1.000
_cell.length_c   1.000
_cell.angle_alpha   90.00
_cell.angle_beta   90.00
_cell.angle_gamma   90.00
#
_symmetry.space_group_name_H-M   'P 1'
#
loop_
_entity.id
_entity.type
_entity.pdbx_description
1 polymer ?
#
loop_
_entity_poly.entity_id
_entity_poly.type
_entity_poly.pdbx_seq_one_letter_code
_entity_poly.pdbx_strand_id
1 'polypeptide(L)'
;MRAVAVLSVVVFHIEKNWLPGGFLGVDIFFVISGYLITMIIHREMSSGIFSFKKFYIRRIKRILPAFFTVLTVTLICGFLLFTKDDFFLLWRTALSTLGFISNIFFAKGQGYFDPIQEEKPLLHIWSLSVEEQYYFVFPILLLLVVRKSWRTQFAFLITLCVFSILASFIPTALDKYYLPHLRACEMLIGSLTAVWMQYRQQQGLDTGKQYAAAGALLSVCVLFACLFTYTEKTAYFPGPAAVIPCLAAAAFIYFNQFEHRLKKFFQWKITVGIGLISYSLYLWHWPVLAFMRYIGSNNLPSYSTAAAIVLMFVLSLLSYYCVEKPFKNWKGSFAQSVTWVYAVPMLVLAITPFLAMKLPFMQQYDRMGLARSYTSCHNNTDKQCIWGDTDKQPELLILGDSHADQYKTFFDTVGKKEKWSATMVSADSCAYVEDYAAPVFKKNASCRAVYQYAKEHLPQYSKVLLAMRWGSQMPENSHSLAYDADFFKKFDLMLQKLSSEKQAIYLMIDNPNLSYNGLRAYILSYRIPGFSQNLAIDETVTSKGNERIKELAEKYANVHIIDATAYIPENFKINGLPVYSDRDHINPYGGRELAKRFSEKHTLLQ
;
A
#
# COMPACT_ATOMS: atom_id res chain seq x y z
N MET A 1 3.40 -12.13 -26.57
CA MET A 1 2.58 -11.16 -25.79
C MET A 1 2.74 -11.31 -24.28
N ARG A 2 2.42 -12.47 -23.65
CA ARG A 2 2.53 -12.66 -22.18
C ARG A 2 3.93 -12.39 -21.62
N ALA A 3 4.99 -12.75 -22.38
CA ALA A 3 6.37 -12.44 -21.99
C ALA A 3 6.62 -10.92 -21.95
N VAL A 4 6.14 -10.17 -22.94
CA VAL A 4 6.25 -8.71 -22.96
C VAL A 4 5.50 -8.12 -21.76
N ALA A 5 4.27 -8.55 -21.52
CA ALA A 5 3.45 -8.07 -20.42
C ALA A 5 4.12 -8.27 -19.04
N VAL A 6 4.63 -9.49 -18.74
CA VAL A 6 5.26 -9.74 -17.45
C VAL A 6 6.59 -9.01 -17.30
N LEU A 7 7.41 -8.98 -18.35
CA LEU A 7 8.71 -8.29 -18.29
C LEU A 7 8.55 -6.78 -18.13
N SER A 8 7.55 -6.15 -18.79
CA SER A 8 7.27 -4.73 -18.60
C SER A 8 6.95 -4.41 -17.15
N VAL A 9 6.08 -5.23 -16.52
CA VAL A 9 5.71 -5.08 -15.09
C VAL A 9 6.93 -5.26 -14.19
N VAL A 10 7.73 -6.30 -14.42
CA VAL A 10 8.94 -6.58 -13.61
C VAL A 10 9.94 -5.44 -13.71
N VAL A 11 10.25 -4.97 -14.92
CA VAL A 11 11.19 -3.85 -15.14
C VAL A 11 10.71 -2.57 -14.44
N PHE A 12 9.44 -2.24 -14.61
CA PHE A 12 8.83 -1.08 -13.96
C PHE A 12 8.93 -1.14 -12.42
N HIS A 13 8.68 -2.31 -11.85
CA HIS A 13 8.72 -2.48 -10.39
C HIS A 13 10.16 -2.56 -9.84
N ILE A 14 11.15 -2.90 -10.67
CA ILE A 14 12.56 -2.81 -10.28
C ILE A 14 12.97 -1.33 -10.24
N GLU A 15 12.79 -0.61 -11.34
CA GLU A 15 13.14 0.80 -11.46
C GLU A 15 12.18 1.49 -12.45
N LYS A 16 11.33 2.38 -11.92
CA LYS A 16 10.29 3.06 -12.71
C LYS A 16 10.84 3.86 -13.90
N ASN A 17 12.03 4.42 -13.74
CA ASN A 17 12.65 5.25 -14.78
C ASN A 17 13.15 4.45 -16.00
N TRP A 18 13.39 3.13 -15.84
CA TRP A 18 13.82 2.29 -16.99
C TRP A 18 12.69 2.06 -17.98
N LEU A 19 11.46 1.95 -17.51
CA LEU A 19 10.28 1.72 -18.34
C LEU A 19 9.05 2.36 -17.68
N PRO A 20 8.88 3.69 -17.80
CA PRO A 20 7.87 4.43 -17.03
C PRO A 20 6.43 3.94 -17.22
N GLY A 21 6.10 3.45 -18.40
CA GLY A 21 4.79 2.85 -18.72
C GLY A 21 4.73 1.33 -18.51
N GLY A 22 5.72 0.72 -17.85
CA GLY A 22 5.76 -0.75 -17.70
C GLY A 22 4.59 -1.34 -16.94
N PHE A 23 3.90 -0.55 -16.10
CA PHE A 23 2.65 -0.93 -15.43
C PHE A 23 1.53 -1.32 -16.41
N LEU A 24 1.54 -0.81 -17.66
CA LEU A 24 0.63 -1.20 -18.74
C LEU A 24 0.72 -2.70 -19.11
N GLY A 25 1.75 -3.41 -18.64
CA GLY A 25 1.80 -4.85 -18.76
C GLY A 25 0.59 -5.56 -18.10
N VAL A 26 -0.01 -4.97 -17.06
CA VAL A 26 -1.25 -5.45 -16.44
C VAL A 26 -2.42 -5.30 -17.43
N ASP A 27 -2.53 -4.17 -18.10
CA ASP A 27 -3.56 -3.89 -19.12
C ASP A 27 -3.47 -4.89 -20.28
N ILE A 28 -2.24 -5.20 -20.71
CA ILE A 28 -1.99 -6.24 -21.74
C ILE A 28 -2.47 -7.61 -21.22
N PHE A 29 -2.24 -7.96 -19.95
CA PHE A 29 -2.76 -9.19 -19.36
C PHE A 29 -4.30 -9.20 -19.35
N PHE A 30 -4.94 -8.10 -19.01
CA PHE A 30 -6.40 -7.97 -19.01
C PHE A 30 -6.99 -8.19 -20.41
N VAL A 31 -6.39 -7.61 -21.46
CA VAL A 31 -6.80 -7.88 -22.84
C VAL A 31 -6.66 -9.36 -23.20
N ILE A 32 -5.52 -9.99 -22.86
CA ILE A 32 -5.30 -11.42 -23.09
C ILE A 32 -6.35 -12.26 -22.36
N SER A 33 -6.67 -11.91 -21.13
CA SER A 33 -7.63 -12.63 -20.29
C SER A 33 -9.06 -12.52 -20.84
N GLY A 34 -9.50 -11.33 -21.21
CA GLY A 34 -10.80 -11.12 -21.87
C GLY A 34 -10.91 -11.91 -23.18
N TYR A 35 -9.88 -11.86 -24.02
CA TYR A 35 -9.80 -12.63 -25.25
C TYR A 35 -9.92 -14.14 -25.02
N LEU A 36 -9.09 -14.69 -24.14
CA LEU A 36 -9.06 -16.14 -23.89
C LEU A 36 -10.35 -16.68 -23.28
N ILE A 37 -10.94 -15.96 -22.31
CA ILE A 37 -12.20 -16.37 -21.68
C ILE A 37 -13.32 -16.42 -22.72
N THR A 38 -13.44 -15.38 -23.51
CA THR A 38 -14.46 -15.29 -24.55
C THR A 38 -14.31 -16.41 -25.58
N MET A 39 -13.09 -16.66 -26.06
CA MET A 39 -12.79 -17.75 -26.99
C MET A 39 -13.14 -19.14 -26.41
N ILE A 40 -12.85 -19.38 -25.14
CA ILE A 40 -13.18 -20.65 -24.47
C ILE A 40 -14.71 -20.84 -24.40
N ILE A 41 -15.43 -19.82 -23.94
CA ILE A 41 -16.90 -19.89 -23.82
C ILE A 41 -17.54 -20.10 -25.18
N HIS A 42 -17.15 -19.32 -26.19
CA HIS A 42 -17.68 -19.49 -27.55
C HIS A 42 -17.45 -20.88 -28.12
N ARG A 43 -16.23 -21.40 -28.03
CA ARG A 43 -15.87 -22.73 -28.52
C ARG A 43 -16.69 -23.82 -27.83
N GLU A 44 -16.82 -23.76 -26.50
CA GLU A 44 -17.56 -24.77 -25.73
C GLU A 44 -19.06 -24.65 -25.93
N MET A 45 -19.61 -23.45 -26.13
CA MET A 45 -21.01 -23.23 -26.45
C MET A 45 -21.35 -23.74 -27.85
N SER A 46 -20.52 -23.46 -28.86
CA SER A 46 -20.71 -23.95 -30.23
C SER A 46 -20.67 -25.49 -30.31
N SER A 47 -19.90 -26.12 -29.44
CA SER A 47 -19.81 -27.59 -29.33
C SER A 47 -20.85 -28.20 -28.38
N GLY A 48 -21.73 -27.40 -27.76
CA GLY A 48 -22.75 -27.87 -26.82
C GLY A 48 -22.21 -28.41 -25.48
N ILE A 49 -20.95 -28.21 -25.16
CA ILE A 49 -20.28 -28.84 -24.01
C ILE A 49 -19.96 -27.86 -22.86
N PHE A 50 -20.40 -26.60 -22.95
CA PHE A 50 -20.11 -25.61 -21.90
C PHE A 50 -20.71 -26.00 -20.55
N SER A 51 -19.91 -25.91 -19.51
CA SER A 51 -20.36 -26.14 -18.14
C SER A 51 -19.60 -25.23 -17.19
N PHE A 52 -20.32 -24.45 -16.38
CA PHE A 52 -19.72 -23.61 -15.32
C PHE A 52 -18.81 -24.43 -14.41
N LYS A 53 -19.26 -25.62 -13.99
CA LYS A 53 -18.47 -26.52 -13.14
C LYS A 53 -17.12 -26.88 -13.77
N LYS A 54 -17.10 -27.26 -15.06
CA LYS A 54 -15.86 -27.56 -15.79
C LYS A 54 -15.02 -26.29 -16.01
N PHE A 55 -15.65 -25.15 -16.25
CA PHE A 55 -14.98 -23.89 -16.43
C PHE A 55 -14.23 -23.47 -15.16
N TYR A 56 -14.89 -23.41 -14.00
CA TYR A 56 -14.26 -23.00 -12.74
C TYR A 56 -13.24 -24.01 -12.22
N ILE A 57 -13.43 -25.32 -12.38
CA ILE A 57 -12.43 -26.32 -11.96
C ILE A 57 -11.09 -26.13 -12.69
N ARG A 58 -11.12 -25.76 -13.99
CA ARG A 58 -9.90 -25.48 -14.75
C ARG A 58 -9.19 -24.23 -14.22
N ARG A 59 -9.94 -23.21 -13.77
CA ARG A 59 -9.37 -21.99 -13.16
C ARG A 59 -8.77 -22.29 -11.81
N ILE A 60 -9.51 -22.95 -10.92
CA ILE A 60 -9.03 -23.39 -9.60
C ILE A 60 -7.69 -24.12 -9.73
N LYS A 61 -7.63 -25.16 -10.57
CA LYS A 61 -6.40 -25.97 -10.75
C LYS A 61 -5.23 -25.19 -11.37
N ARG A 62 -5.49 -24.16 -12.15
CA ARG A 62 -4.47 -23.38 -12.83
C ARG A 62 -3.93 -22.23 -11.97
N ILE A 63 -4.78 -21.56 -11.21
CA ILE A 63 -4.48 -20.29 -10.55
C ILE A 63 -4.13 -20.51 -9.09
N LEU A 64 -5.00 -21.21 -8.34
CA LEU A 64 -4.92 -21.24 -6.88
C LEU A 64 -3.68 -21.96 -6.31
N PRO A 65 -3.14 -23.05 -6.86
CA PRO A 65 -1.99 -23.72 -6.25
C PRO A 65 -0.76 -22.81 -6.17
N ALA A 66 -0.37 -22.16 -7.25
CA ALA A 66 0.76 -21.23 -7.25
C ALA A 66 0.47 -19.99 -6.40
N PHE A 67 -0.75 -19.44 -6.46
CA PHE A 67 -1.21 -18.34 -5.62
C PHE A 67 -1.07 -18.67 -4.12
N PHE A 68 -1.58 -19.80 -3.64
CA PHE A 68 -1.47 -20.19 -2.24
C PHE A 68 -0.02 -20.48 -1.82
N THR A 69 0.80 -21.02 -2.72
CA THR A 69 2.23 -21.22 -2.45
C THR A 69 2.93 -19.88 -2.18
N VAL A 70 2.74 -18.89 -3.07
CA VAL A 70 3.33 -17.57 -2.89
C VAL A 70 2.79 -16.89 -1.62
N LEU A 71 1.48 -16.96 -1.38
CA LEU A 71 0.87 -16.38 -0.18
C LEU A 71 1.41 -17.02 1.10
N THR A 72 1.56 -18.34 1.13
CA THR A 72 2.13 -19.07 2.28
C THR A 72 3.57 -18.63 2.56
N VAL A 73 4.42 -18.62 1.54
CA VAL A 73 5.82 -18.19 1.71
C VAL A 73 5.90 -16.73 2.14
N THR A 74 5.07 -15.87 1.54
CA THR A 74 4.99 -14.44 1.92
C THR A 74 4.60 -14.27 3.40
N LEU A 75 3.61 -15.03 3.88
CA LEU A 75 3.20 -14.98 5.30
C LEU A 75 4.28 -15.53 6.23
N ILE A 76 4.98 -16.60 5.85
CA ILE A 76 6.11 -17.15 6.63
C ILE A 76 7.24 -16.11 6.70
N CYS A 77 7.65 -15.53 5.57
CA CYS A 77 8.68 -14.50 5.54
C CYS A 77 8.26 -13.27 6.37
N GLY A 78 7.00 -12.84 6.26
CA GLY A 78 6.47 -11.75 7.07
C GLY A 78 6.48 -12.06 8.57
N PHE A 79 6.10 -13.27 8.98
CA PHE A 79 6.18 -13.71 10.38
C PHE A 79 7.63 -13.67 10.92
N LEU A 80 8.59 -14.06 10.09
CA LEU A 80 10.00 -14.10 10.48
C LEU A 80 10.68 -12.72 10.48
N LEU A 81 10.25 -11.77 9.64
CA LEU A 81 10.97 -10.53 9.39
C LEU A 81 10.25 -9.27 9.90
N PHE A 82 8.92 -9.25 9.88
CA PHE A 82 8.14 -8.06 10.12
C PHE A 82 8.00 -7.74 11.62
N THR A 83 7.76 -6.46 11.91
CA THR A 83 7.19 -6.06 13.19
C THR A 83 5.80 -6.67 13.33
N LYS A 84 5.23 -6.66 14.54
CA LYS A 84 3.87 -7.16 14.75
C LYS A 84 2.83 -6.35 13.97
N ASP A 85 2.98 -5.03 13.90
CA ASP A 85 2.06 -4.14 13.20
C ASP A 85 2.14 -4.33 11.68
N ASP A 86 3.35 -4.44 11.12
CA ASP A 86 3.55 -4.75 9.70
C ASP A 86 3.00 -6.14 9.35
N PHE A 87 3.16 -7.13 10.24
CA PHE A 87 2.62 -8.47 10.04
C PHE A 87 1.09 -8.50 10.15
N PHE A 88 0.51 -7.70 11.04
CA PHE A 88 -0.94 -7.54 11.13
C PHE A 88 -1.52 -6.94 9.85
N LEU A 89 -0.86 -5.93 9.28
CA LEU A 89 -1.27 -5.35 8.00
C LEU A 89 -1.13 -6.38 6.86
N LEU A 90 -0.04 -7.15 6.84
CA LEU A 90 0.15 -8.23 5.87
C LEU A 90 -0.98 -9.27 5.98
N TRP A 91 -1.37 -9.67 7.19
CA TRP A 91 -2.50 -10.58 7.41
C TRP A 91 -3.83 -10.01 6.92
N ARG A 92 -4.14 -8.74 7.22
CA ARG A 92 -5.35 -8.07 6.70
C ARG A 92 -5.35 -8.03 5.17
N THR A 93 -4.20 -7.75 4.56
CA THR A 93 -4.03 -7.79 3.11
C THR A 93 -4.23 -9.22 2.58
N ALA A 94 -3.68 -10.23 3.26
CA ALA A 94 -3.87 -11.63 2.90
C ALA A 94 -5.35 -12.06 2.97
N LEU A 95 -6.10 -11.64 3.98
CA LEU A 95 -7.55 -11.90 4.08
C LEU A 95 -8.31 -11.30 2.89
N SER A 96 -8.03 -10.05 2.53
CA SER A 96 -8.64 -9.42 1.36
C SER A 96 -8.26 -10.12 0.05
N THR A 97 -7.03 -10.62 -0.01
CA THR A 97 -6.47 -11.39 -1.14
C THR A 97 -7.13 -12.76 -1.28
N LEU A 98 -7.35 -13.48 -0.17
CA LEU A 98 -8.08 -14.75 -0.14
C LEU A 98 -9.52 -14.64 -0.61
N GLY A 99 -10.16 -13.50 -0.35
CA GLY A 99 -11.50 -13.17 -0.83
C GLY A 99 -11.55 -12.57 -2.23
N PHE A 100 -10.42 -12.41 -2.93
CA PHE A 100 -10.32 -11.71 -4.20
C PHE A 100 -10.94 -10.30 -4.19
N ILE A 101 -10.76 -9.57 -3.07
CA ILE A 101 -11.20 -8.18 -2.87
C ILE A 101 -10.05 -7.24 -2.50
N SER A 102 -8.79 -7.67 -2.72
CA SER A 102 -7.62 -6.85 -2.38
C SER A 102 -7.57 -5.54 -3.16
N ASN A 103 -8.12 -5.49 -4.37
CA ASN A 103 -8.29 -4.27 -5.14
C ASN A 103 -9.17 -3.23 -4.40
N ILE A 104 -10.27 -3.64 -3.78
CA ILE A 104 -11.11 -2.74 -2.97
C ILE A 104 -10.41 -2.35 -1.66
N PHE A 105 -9.63 -3.27 -1.07
CA PHE A 105 -8.82 -2.98 0.10
C PHE A 105 -7.81 -1.85 -0.18
N PHE A 106 -7.08 -1.93 -1.31
CA PHE A 106 -6.11 -0.91 -1.70
C PHE A 106 -6.75 0.38 -2.23
N ALA A 107 -7.94 0.31 -2.85
CA ALA A 107 -8.68 1.48 -3.31
C ALA A 107 -9.08 2.44 -2.19
N LYS A 108 -9.22 1.97 -0.94
CA LYS A 108 -9.53 2.79 0.24
C LYS A 108 -8.36 3.69 0.67
N GLY A 109 -7.18 3.53 0.05
CA GLY A 109 -5.99 4.29 0.39
C GLY A 109 -5.18 3.69 1.55
N GLN A 110 -4.09 4.37 1.88
CA GLN A 110 -3.20 3.97 2.96
C GLN A 110 -3.61 4.61 4.28
N GLY A 111 -3.44 3.89 5.38
CA GLY A 111 -3.40 4.47 6.71
C GLY A 111 -2.14 5.34 6.87
N TYR A 112 -2.20 6.34 7.72
CA TYR A 112 -1.09 7.26 7.99
C TYR A 112 0.21 6.54 8.39
N PHE A 113 0.09 5.42 9.08
CA PHE A 113 1.21 4.63 9.60
C PHE A 113 1.50 3.37 8.79
N ASP A 114 0.81 3.16 7.69
CA ASP A 114 1.08 2.02 6.83
C ASP A 114 2.48 2.14 6.21
N PRO A 115 3.21 1.02 6.04
CA PRO A 115 4.40 0.99 5.20
C PRO A 115 4.11 1.56 3.83
N ILE A 116 5.10 2.14 3.19
CA ILE A 116 4.96 2.61 1.81
C ILE A 116 4.50 1.49 0.90
N GLN A 117 3.87 1.84 -0.22
CA GLN A 117 3.26 0.83 -1.11
C GLN A 117 4.27 -0.21 -1.60
N GLU A 118 5.49 0.22 -1.88
CA GLU A 118 6.58 -0.62 -2.37
C GLU A 118 7.05 -1.69 -1.38
N GLU A 119 6.75 -1.54 -0.08
CA GLU A 119 7.07 -2.51 0.98
C GLU A 119 5.90 -3.47 1.31
N LYS A 120 4.72 -3.32 0.67
CA LYS A 120 3.55 -4.19 0.91
C LYS A 120 3.61 -5.44 0.02
N PRO A 121 3.98 -6.65 0.54
CA PRO A 121 4.33 -7.79 -0.32
C PRO A 121 3.20 -8.35 -1.18
N LEU A 122 1.95 -8.05 -0.87
CA LEU A 122 0.77 -8.54 -1.60
C LEU A 122 0.07 -7.47 -2.44
N LEU A 123 0.68 -6.27 -2.59
CA LEU A 123 0.03 -5.17 -3.32
C LEU A 123 -0.37 -5.59 -4.73
N HIS A 124 0.53 -6.23 -5.49
CA HIS A 124 0.32 -6.61 -6.89
C HIS A 124 -0.88 -7.54 -7.13
N ILE A 125 -1.38 -8.22 -6.08
CA ILE A 125 -2.53 -9.14 -6.20
C ILE A 125 -3.87 -8.41 -6.45
N TRP A 126 -3.88 -7.07 -6.33
CA TRP A 126 -5.06 -6.29 -6.71
C TRP A 126 -5.54 -6.60 -8.13
N SER A 127 -4.62 -6.76 -9.08
CA SER A 127 -4.96 -7.03 -10.48
C SER A 127 -5.53 -8.43 -10.68
N LEU A 128 -4.99 -9.43 -9.97
CA LEU A 128 -5.56 -10.78 -9.96
C LEU A 128 -6.97 -10.78 -9.36
N SER A 129 -7.23 -9.97 -8.32
CA SER A 129 -8.58 -9.82 -7.75
C SER A 129 -9.56 -9.26 -8.79
N VAL A 130 -9.18 -8.23 -9.54
CA VAL A 130 -10.01 -7.68 -10.64
C VAL A 130 -10.26 -8.73 -11.72
N GLU A 131 -9.22 -9.51 -12.09
CA GLU A 131 -9.32 -10.57 -13.10
C GLU A 131 -10.28 -11.68 -12.65
N GLU A 132 -10.19 -12.14 -11.39
CA GLU A 132 -11.08 -13.17 -10.85
C GLU A 132 -12.52 -12.68 -10.71
N GLN A 133 -12.75 -11.43 -10.31
CA GLN A 133 -14.07 -10.81 -10.31
C GLN A 133 -14.69 -10.80 -11.71
N TYR A 134 -13.89 -10.47 -12.73
CA TYR A 134 -14.32 -10.54 -14.11
C TYR A 134 -14.67 -11.98 -14.53
N TYR A 135 -13.90 -12.98 -14.12
CA TYR A 135 -14.16 -14.39 -14.40
C TYR A 135 -15.44 -14.92 -13.73
N PHE A 136 -15.86 -14.31 -12.62
CA PHE A 136 -17.15 -14.63 -12.00
C PHE A 136 -18.34 -14.03 -12.76
N VAL A 137 -18.25 -12.75 -13.11
CA VAL A 137 -19.37 -11.99 -13.66
C VAL A 137 -19.51 -12.19 -15.17
N PHE A 138 -18.41 -12.10 -15.90
CA PHE A 138 -18.42 -12.02 -17.37
C PHE A 138 -18.97 -13.26 -18.07
N PRO A 139 -18.70 -14.52 -17.65
CA PRO A 139 -19.33 -15.69 -18.28
C PRO A 139 -20.85 -15.64 -18.23
N ILE A 140 -21.43 -15.15 -17.12
CA ILE A 140 -22.88 -15.01 -16.96
C ILE A 140 -23.41 -13.97 -17.96
N LEU A 141 -22.77 -12.80 -18.03
CA LEU A 141 -23.15 -11.75 -18.97
C LEU A 141 -23.02 -12.19 -20.43
N LEU A 142 -21.94 -12.90 -20.77
CA LEU A 142 -21.73 -13.39 -22.14
C LEU A 142 -22.78 -14.41 -22.56
N LEU A 143 -23.21 -15.28 -21.64
CA LEU A 143 -24.26 -16.29 -21.93
C LEU A 143 -25.61 -15.67 -22.31
N LEU A 144 -25.93 -14.45 -21.88
CA LEU A 144 -27.13 -13.72 -22.26
C LEU A 144 -27.16 -13.42 -23.78
N VAL A 145 -25.98 -13.25 -24.39
CA VAL A 145 -25.87 -12.81 -25.79
C VAL A 145 -25.14 -13.78 -26.72
N VAL A 146 -24.44 -14.81 -26.18
CA VAL A 146 -23.55 -15.68 -26.96
C VAL A 146 -24.27 -16.45 -28.08
N ARG A 147 -25.60 -16.73 -27.92
CA ARG A 147 -26.45 -17.35 -28.93
C ARG A 147 -27.09 -16.37 -29.92
N LYS A 148 -26.89 -15.06 -29.70
CA LYS A 148 -27.40 -14.00 -30.58
C LYS A 148 -26.42 -13.76 -31.74
N SER A 149 -26.84 -12.92 -32.71
CA SER A 149 -25.98 -12.54 -33.82
C SER A 149 -24.66 -11.89 -33.31
N TRP A 150 -23.58 -12.00 -34.08
CA TRP A 150 -22.31 -11.37 -33.75
C TRP A 150 -22.45 -9.85 -33.55
N ARG A 151 -23.35 -9.19 -34.33
CA ARG A 151 -23.62 -7.76 -34.17
C ARG A 151 -24.22 -7.44 -32.80
N THR A 152 -25.14 -8.27 -32.31
CA THR A 152 -25.75 -8.12 -30.98
C THR A 152 -24.71 -8.32 -29.89
N GLN A 153 -23.86 -9.35 -30.00
CA GLN A 153 -22.76 -9.60 -29.03
C GLN A 153 -21.78 -8.43 -29.01
N PHE A 154 -21.38 -7.95 -30.19
CA PHE A 154 -20.43 -6.85 -30.33
C PHE A 154 -21.00 -5.54 -29.78
N ALA A 155 -22.27 -5.21 -30.13
CA ALA A 155 -22.97 -4.04 -29.60
C ALA A 155 -23.06 -4.10 -28.05
N PHE A 156 -23.43 -5.25 -27.48
CA PHE A 156 -23.50 -5.46 -26.05
C PHE A 156 -22.13 -5.21 -25.36
N LEU A 157 -21.05 -5.80 -25.89
CA LEU A 157 -19.72 -5.64 -25.34
C LEU A 157 -19.18 -4.20 -25.49
N ILE A 158 -19.47 -3.52 -26.62
CA ILE A 158 -19.14 -2.10 -26.79
C ILE A 158 -19.88 -1.25 -25.77
N THR A 159 -21.18 -1.49 -25.56
CA THR A 159 -21.96 -0.73 -24.58
C THR A 159 -21.36 -0.85 -23.19
N LEU A 160 -20.96 -2.05 -22.76
CA LEU A 160 -20.29 -2.26 -21.46
C LEU A 160 -18.92 -1.56 -21.42
N CYS A 161 -18.17 -1.60 -22.52
CA CYS A 161 -16.85 -0.94 -22.61
C CYS A 161 -17.00 0.58 -22.50
N VAL A 162 -17.93 1.18 -23.24
CA VAL A 162 -18.22 2.62 -23.18
C VAL A 162 -18.69 3.01 -21.78
N PHE A 163 -19.56 2.23 -21.16
CA PHE A 163 -20.00 2.47 -19.79
C PHE A 163 -18.81 2.45 -18.79
N SER A 164 -17.90 1.48 -18.91
CA SER A 164 -16.67 1.42 -18.09
C SER A 164 -15.81 2.68 -18.26
N ILE A 165 -15.63 3.15 -19.50
CA ILE A 165 -14.86 4.36 -19.79
C ILE A 165 -15.56 5.61 -19.23
N LEU A 166 -16.88 5.76 -19.45
CA LEU A 166 -17.63 6.91 -18.95
C LEU A 166 -17.67 6.96 -17.42
N ALA A 167 -17.74 5.81 -16.75
CA ALA A 167 -17.68 5.71 -15.30
C ALA A 167 -16.36 6.27 -14.73
N SER A 168 -15.28 6.28 -15.50
CA SER A 168 -13.98 6.84 -15.05
C SER A 168 -14.02 8.36 -14.81
N PHE A 169 -14.98 9.07 -15.38
CA PHE A 169 -15.16 10.51 -15.15
C PHE A 169 -15.95 10.83 -13.87
N ILE A 170 -16.63 9.83 -13.28
CA ILE A 170 -17.42 10.04 -12.05
C ILE A 170 -16.43 10.24 -10.88
N PRO A 171 -16.58 11.33 -10.09
CA PRO A 171 -15.78 11.53 -8.87
C PRO A 171 -16.01 10.42 -7.85
N THR A 172 -14.97 9.96 -7.20
CA THR A 172 -15.03 8.97 -6.12
C THR A 172 -13.96 9.24 -5.07
N ALA A 173 -14.23 8.89 -3.82
CA ALA A 173 -13.26 8.95 -2.73
C ALA A 173 -12.25 7.78 -2.77
N LEU A 174 -12.53 6.74 -3.57
CA LEU A 174 -11.66 5.58 -3.74
C LEU A 174 -10.66 5.81 -4.86
N ASP A 175 -9.48 5.20 -4.76
CA ASP A 175 -8.50 5.24 -5.84
C ASP A 175 -9.02 4.47 -7.07
N LYS A 176 -9.23 5.20 -8.15
CA LYS A 176 -9.78 4.70 -9.43
C LYS A 176 -8.95 3.58 -10.04
N TYR A 177 -7.64 3.59 -9.79
CA TYR A 177 -6.71 2.62 -10.34
C TYR A 177 -7.07 1.17 -10.01
N TYR A 178 -7.66 0.93 -8.84
CA TYR A 178 -8.02 -0.40 -8.32
C TYR A 178 -9.46 -0.81 -8.57
N LEU A 179 -10.32 0.06 -9.12
CA LEU A 179 -11.77 -0.20 -9.23
C LEU A 179 -12.10 -1.09 -10.44
N PRO A 180 -12.74 -2.26 -10.24
CA PRO A 180 -12.91 -3.28 -11.29
C PRO A 180 -13.79 -2.80 -12.45
N HIS A 181 -14.83 -1.98 -12.19
CA HIS A 181 -15.70 -1.46 -13.22
C HIS A 181 -15.02 -0.43 -14.12
N LEU A 182 -13.96 0.24 -13.65
CA LEU A 182 -13.15 1.18 -14.43
C LEU A 182 -12.07 0.46 -15.26
N ARG A 183 -11.66 -0.75 -14.82
CA ARG A 183 -10.68 -1.60 -15.48
C ARG A 183 -11.33 -2.63 -16.41
N ALA A 184 -12.66 -2.73 -16.42
CA ALA A 184 -13.39 -3.71 -17.22
C ALA A 184 -13.21 -3.48 -18.73
N CYS A 185 -13.07 -2.22 -19.21
CA CYS A 185 -12.90 -1.91 -20.63
C CYS A 185 -11.70 -2.64 -21.25
N GLU A 186 -10.62 -2.84 -20.53
CA GLU A 186 -9.39 -3.50 -20.97
C GLU A 186 -9.67 -4.98 -21.32
N MET A 187 -10.37 -5.71 -20.44
CA MET A 187 -10.78 -7.09 -20.67
C MET A 187 -11.87 -7.17 -21.75
N LEU A 188 -12.80 -6.20 -21.79
CA LEU A 188 -13.85 -6.13 -22.80
C LEU A 188 -13.28 -5.89 -24.21
N ILE A 189 -12.22 -5.10 -24.39
CA ILE A 189 -11.50 -4.96 -25.66
C ILE A 189 -10.96 -6.33 -26.12
N GLY A 190 -10.40 -7.12 -25.21
CA GLY A 190 -9.99 -8.49 -25.51
C GLY A 190 -11.17 -9.37 -25.93
N SER A 191 -12.32 -9.25 -25.27
CA SER A 191 -13.54 -9.99 -25.60
C SER A 191 -14.12 -9.58 -26.96
N LEU A 192 -14.13 -8.29 -27.28
CA LEU A 192 -14.51 -7.77 -28.60
C LEU A 192 -13.65 -8.37 -29.71
N THR A 193 -12.33 -8.43 -29.47
CA THR A 193 -11.38 -9.05 -30.40
C THR A 193 -11.71 -10.52 -30.64
N ALA A 194 -12.06 -11.27 -29.60
CA ALA A 194 -12.44 -12.68 -29.71
C ALA A 194 -13.72 -12.86 -30.55
N VAL A 195 -14.78 -12.08 -30.30
CA VAL A 195 -16.04 -12.13 -31.05
C VAL A 195 -15.80 -11.77 -32.52
N TRP A 196 -15.00 -10.72 -32.79
CA TRP A 196 -14.66 -10.31 -34.14
C TRP A 196 -13.86 -11.39 -34.90
N MET A 197 -12.85 -11.97 -34.26
CA MET A 197 -12.03 -13.03 -34.89
C MET A 197 -12.87 -14.27 -35.20
N GLN A 198 -13.76 -14.67 -34.32
CA GLN A 198 -14.65 -15.83 -34.53
C GLN A 198 -15.60 -15.57 -35.68
N TYR A 199 -16.25 -14.40 -35.76
CA TYR A 199 -17.08 -14.02 -36.88
C TYR A 199 -16.33 -14.09 -38.22
N ARG A 200 -15.12 -13.51 -38.26
CA ARG A 200 -14.25 -13.53 -39.46
C ARG A 200 -13.93 -14.95 -39.91
N GLN A 201 -13.57 -15.81 -38.96
CA GLN A 201 -13.28 -17.23 -39.22
C GLN A 201 -14.49 -17.98 -39.79
N GLN A 202 -15.68 -17.74 -39.24
CA GLN A 202 -16.91 -18.36 -39.73
C GLN A 202 -17.30 -17.94 -41.16
N GLN A 203 -16.94 -16.71 -41.55
CA GLN A 203 -17.20 -16.17 -42.90
C GLN A 203 -16.09 -16.50 -43.91
N GLY A 204 -15.02 -17.18 -43.51
CA GLY A 204 -13.87 -17.46 -44.38
C GLY A 204 -13.12 -16.19 -44.84
N LEU A 205 -13.22 -15.09 -44.07
CA LEU A 205 -12.67 -13.79 -44.48
C LEU A 205 -11.21 -13.63 -44.02
N ASP A 206 -10.27 -13.90 -44.91
CA ASP A 206 -8.81 -13.79 -44.68
C ASP A 206 -8.20 -12.42 -45.02
N THR A 207 -9.01 -11.37 -45.16
CA THR A 207 -8.57 -10.04 -45.65
C THR A 207 -7.47 -9.36 -44.82
N GLY A 208 -7.20 -9.84 -43.59
CA GLY A 208 -6.09 -9.31 -42.79
C GLY A 208 -4.72 -9.87 -43.12
N LYS A 209 -4.64 -10.97 -43.88
CA LYS A 209 -3.37 -11.69 -44.15
C LYS A 209 -2.32 -10.81 -44.86
N GLN A 210 -2.74 -10.04 -45.85
CA GLN A 210 -1.83 -9.15 -46.61
C GLN A 210 -1.24 -8.01 -45.75
N TYR A 211 -1.94 -7.60 -44.68
CA TYR A 211 -1.48 -6.55 -43.76
C TYR A 211 -0.88 -7.11 -42.48
N ALA A 212 -0.79 -8.44 -42.31
CA ALA A 212 -0.44 -9.08 -41.05
C ALA A 212 0.90 -8.61 -40.48
N ALA A 213 1.94 -8.54 -41.33
CA ALA A 213 3.26 -8.09 -40.89
C ALA A 213 3.26 -6.61 -40.49
N ALA A 214 2.66 -5.74 -41.32
CA ALA A 214 2.58 -4.30 -41.04
C ALA A 214 1.74 -4.01 -39.82
N GLY A 215 0.57 -4.66 -39.71
CA GLY A 215 -0.31 -4.50 -38.55
C GLY A 215 0.31 -5.01 -37.25
N ALA A 216 0.99 -6.15 -37.28
CA ALA A 216 1.73 -6.66 -36.11
C ALA A 216 2.88 -5.72 -35.73
N LEU A 217 3.63 -5.20 -36.68
CA LEU A 217 4.72 -4.25 -36.44
C LEU A 217 4.19 -2.95 -35.82
N LEU A 218 3.15 -2.35 -36.41
CA LEU A 218 2.53 -1.14 -35.92
C LEU A 218 2.02 -1.34 -34.47
N SER A 219 1.36 -2.47 -34.22
CA SER A 219 0.87 -2.79 -32.86
C SER A 219 2.00 -2.84 -31.84
N VAL A 220 3.13 -3.47 -32.20
CA VAL A 220 4.32 -3.53 -31.34
C VAL A 220 4.92 -2.14 -31.16
N CYS A 221 5.07 -1.34 -32.21
CA CYS A 221 5.58 0.03 -32.12
C CYS A 221 4.71 0.91 -31.19
N VAL A 222 3.39 0.84 -31.34
CA VAL A 222 2.45 1.59 -30.46
C VAL A 222 2.58 1.11 -29.01
N LEU A 223 2.63 -0.21 -28.76
CA LEU A 223 2.82 -0.73 -27.39
C LEU A 223 4.13 -0.24 -26.78
N PHE A 224 5.26 -0.30 -27.53
CA PHE A 224 6.53 0.19 -27.02
C PHE A 224 6.51 1.70 -26.80
N ALA A 225 5.90 2.48 -27.71
CA ALA A 225 5.72 3.91 -27.49
C ALA A 225 4.97 4.19 -26.18
N CYS A 226 3.86 3.48 -25.93
CA CYS A 226 3.12 3.61 -24.66
C CYS A 226 3.98 3.21 -23.44
N LEU A 227 4.76 2.13 -23.53
CA LEU A 227 5.63 1.68 -22.43
C LEU A 227 6.71 2.69 -22.06
N PHE A 228 7.17 3.54 -23.00
CA PHE A 228 8.18 4.56 -22.73
C PHE A 228 7.60 5.95 -22.42
N THR A 229 6.37 6.25 -22.85
CA THR A 229 5.79 7.60 -22.72
C THR A 229 4.76 7.74 -21.60
N TYR A 230 4.07 6.65 -21.23
CA TYR A 230 3.11 6.68 -20.15
C TYR A 230 3.81 6.70 -18.79
N THR A 231 3.17 7.33 -17.81
CA THR A 231 3.60 7.36 -16.41
C THR A 231 2.40 7.12 -15.50
N GLU A 232 2.63 6.86 -14.22
CA GLU A 232 1.55 6.76 -13.22
C GLU A 232 0.69 8.04 -13.13
N LYS A 233 1.20 9.18 -13.64
CA LYS A 233 0.51 10.48 -13.66
C LYS A 233 -0.18 10.77 -15.01
N THR A 234 -0.22 9.80 -15.94
CA THR A 234 -0.88 9.98 -17.23
C THR A 234 -2.34 10.36 -17.04
N ALA A 235 -2.74 11.48 -17.66
CA ALA A 235 -4.10 12.00 -17.53
C ALA A 235 -5.14 10.98 -18.03
N TYR A 236 -6.26 10.92 -17.34
CA TYR A 236 -7.38 10.02 -17.66
C TYR A 236 -7.04 8.51 -17.62
N PHE A 237 -6.03 8.12 -16.84
CA PHE A 237 -5.73 6.71 -16.56
C PHE A 237 -6.17 6.33 -15.12
N PRO A 238 -6.85 5.17 -14.91
CA PRO A 238 -7.46 4.28 -15.89
C PRO A 238 -8.72 4.90 -16.53
N GLY A 239 -8.97 4.56 -17.80
CA GLY A 239 -10.11 5.07 -18.56
C GLY A 239 -9.72 5.28 -20.03
N PRO A 240 -10.00 6.45 -20.66
CA PRO A 240 -9.67 6.68 -22.07
C PRO A 240 -8.20 6.43 -22.43
N ALA A 241 -7.27 6.78 -21.55
CA ALA A 241 -5.84 6.58 -21.83
C ALA A 241 -5.45 5.09 -21.91
N ALA A 242 -6.12 4.20 -21.18
CA ALA A 242 -5.87 2.76 -21.24
C ALA A 242 -6.31 2.12 -22.58
N VAL A 243 -7.19 2.77 -23.33
CA VAL A 243 -7.73 2.23 -24.59
C VAL A 243 -6.64 2.05 -25.64
N ILE A 244 -5.70 2.98 -25.75
CA ILE A 244 -4.63 2.94 -26.78
C ILE A 244 -3.75 1.69 -26.65
N PRO A 245 -3.09 1.42 -25.50
CA PRO A 245 -2.28 0.21 -25.33
C PRO A 245 -3.13 -1.07 -25.43
N CYS A 246 -4.41 -1.05 -24.97
CA CYS A 246 -5.30 -2.20 -25.08
C CYS A 246 -5.68 -2.50 -26.53
N LEU A 247 -5.97 -1.49 -27.35
CA LEU A 247 -6.24 -1.70 -28.79
C LEU A 247 -4.99 -2.18 -29.52
N ALA A 248 -3.81 -1.67 -29.19
CA ALA A 248 -2.56 -2.16 -29.75
C ALA A 248 -2.31 -3.63 -29.36
N ALA A 249 -2.58 -4.03 -28.11
CA ALA A 249 -2.52 -5.43 -27.68
C ALA A 249 -3.53 -6.32 -28.42
N ALA A 250 -4.75 -5.85 -28.58
CA ALA A 250 -5.82 -6.53 -29.33
C ALA A 250 -5.46 -6.69 -30.81
N ALA A 251 -4.95 -5.63 -31.45
CA ALA A 251 -4.50 -5.66 -32.83
C ALA A 251 -3.32 -6.64 -33.01
N PHE A 252 -2.37 -6.66 -32.07
CA PHE A 252 -1.29 -7.66 -32.09
C PHE A 252 -1.84 -9.09 -32.03
N ILE A 253 -2.82 -9.38 -31.16
CA ILE A 253 -3.46 -10.70 -31.07
C ILE A 253 -4.12 -11.04 -32.42
N TYR A 254 -4.83 -10.09 -33.02
CA TYR A 254 -5.51 -10.28 -34.31
C TYR A 254 -4.51 -10.55 -35.45
N PHE A 255 -3.49 -9.72 -35.65
CA PHE A 255 -2.56 -9.87 -36.77
C PHE A 255 -1.61 -11.06 -36.60
N ASN A 256 -1.27 -11.42 -35.37
CA ASN A 256 -0.35 -12.53 -35.11
C ASN A 256 -0.98 -13.93 -35.30
N GLN A 257 -2.31 -14.03 -35.59
CA GLN A 257 -2.89 -15.29 -36.05
C GLN A 257 -2.38 -15.72 -37.43
N PHE A 258 -2.05 -14.76 -38.30
CA PHE A 258 -1.55 -15.02 -39.63
C PHE A 258 -0.04 -15.29 -39.63
N GLU A 259 0.46 -15.98 -40.70
CA GLU A 259 1.88 -16.22 -40.85
C GLU A 259 2.59 -14.97 -41.42
N HIS A 260 3.62 -14.50 -40.73
CA HIS A 260 4.48 -13.41 -41.13
C HIS A 260 5.88 -13.49 -40.46
N ARG A 261 6.88 -12.79 -41.01
CA ARG A 261 8.28 -12.88 -40.55
C ARG A 261 8.47 -12.54 -39.08
N LEU A 262 7.76 -11.52 -38.55
CA LEU A 262 7.85 -11.12 -37.16
C LEU A 262 7.31 -12.19 -36.20
N LYS A 263 6.37 -13.02 -36.63
CA LYS A 263 5.83 -14.10 -35.80
C LYS A 263 6.92 -15.06 -35.33
N LYS A 264 7.93 -15.36 -36.18
CA LYS A 264 9.05 -16.21 -35.81
C LYS A 264 9.85 -15.66 -34.64
N PHE A 265 10.03 -14.34 -34.56
CA PHE A 265 10.70 -13.68 -33.43
C PHE A 265 9.92 -13.88 -32.13
N PHE A 266 8.58 -13.70 -32.16
CA PHE A 266 7.74 -13.91 -30.97
C PHE A 266 7.57 -15.38 -30.59
N GLN A 267 7.88 -16.32 -31.47
CA GLN A 267 7.88 -17.77 -31.23
C GLN A 267 9.24 -18.30 -30.78
N TRP A 268 10.24 -17.44 -30.59
CA TRP A 268 11.54 -17.86 -30.09
C TRP A 268 11.41 -18.56 -28.74
N LYS A 269 12.17 -19.66 -28.54
CA LYS A 269 12.06 -20.55 -27.37
C LYS A 269 12.13 -19.80 -26.03
N ILE A 270 13.01 -18.77 -25.94
CA ILE A 270 13.14 -17.96 -24.72
C ILE A 270 11.87 -17.15 -24.48
N THR A 271 11.34 -16.46 -25.51
CA THR A 271 10.10 -15.65 -25.38
C THR A 271 8.91 -16.52 -24.99
N VAL A 272 8.81 -17.71 -25.60
CA VAL A 272 7.75 -18.69 -25.26
C VAL A 272 7.95 -19.20 -23.84
N GLY A 273 9.18 -19.53 -23.44
CA GLY A 273 9.53 -19.98 -22.10
C GLY A 273 9.12 -18.98 -21.01
N ILE A 274 9.50 -17.70 -21.19
CA ILE A 274 9.06 -16.61 -20.29
C ILE A 274 7.53 -16.48 -20.26
N GLY A 275 6.88 -16.59 -21.43
CA GLY A 275 5.42 -16.55 -21.52
C GLY A 275 4.73 -17.70 -20.79
N LEU A 276 5.35 -18.90 -20.73
CA LEU A 276 4.83 -20.05 -19.98
C LEU A 276 4.92 -19.85 -18.47
N ILE A 277 6.03 -19.31 -17.96
CA ILE A 277 6.21 -19.03 -16.52
C ILE A 277 5.64 -17.68 -16.09
N SER A 278 5.04 -16.90 -17.00
CA SER A 278 4.63 -15.50 -16.75
C SER A 278 3.72 -15.33 -15.55
N TYR A 279 2.85 -16.29 -15.26
CA TYR A 279 1.98 -16.24 -14.09
C TYR A 279 2.78 -16.42 -12.79
N SER A 280 3.61 -17.45 -12.70
CA SER A 280 4.49 -17.63 -11.55
C SER A 280 5.45 -16.44 -11.37
N LEU A 281 6.01 -15.89 -12.47
CA LEU A 281 6.89 -14.72 -12.42
C LEU A 281 6.15 -13.47 -11.92
N TYR A 282 4.90 -13.26 -12.37
CA TYR A 282 4.04 -12.19 -11.87
C TYR A 282 3.74 -12.34 -10.37
N LEU A 283 3.54 -13.56 -9.87
CA LEU A 283 3.27 -13.78 -8.45
C LEU A 283 4.51 -13.56 -7.57
N TRP A 284 5.71 -13.94 -8.03
CA TRP A 284 6.94 -13.89 -7.21
C TRP A 284 7.68 -12.56 -7.27
N HIS A 285 7.59 -11.81 -8.40
CA HIS A 285 8.43 -10.61 -8.56
C HIS A 285 8.20 -9.56 -7.46
N TRP A 286 6.96 -9.30 -7.11
CA TRP A 286 6.63 -8.26 -6.14
C TRP A 286 6.98 -8.61 -4.70
N PRO A 287 6.61 -9.79 -4.14
CA PRO A 287 7.03 -10.17 -2.80
C PRO A 287 8.55 -10.13 -2.61
N VAL A 288 9.31 -10.61 -3.60
CA VAL A 288 10.78 -10.56 -3.55
C VAL A 288 11.28 -9.12 -3.43
N LEU A 289 10.80 -8.21 -4.29
CA LEU A 289 11.18 -6.80 -4.25
C LEU A 289 10.73 -6.12 -2.95
N ALA A 290 9.50 -6.38 -2.50
CA ALA A 290 8.95 -5.80 -1.29
C ALA A 290 9.74 -6.18 -0.02
N PHE A 291 10.10 -7.47 0.13
CA PHE A 291 10.94 -7.91 1.25
C PHE A 291 12.36 -7.34 1.17
N MET A 292 12.95 -7.25 0.00
CA MET A 292 14.28 -6.65 -0.15
C MET A 292 14.27 -5.17 0.20
N ARG A 293 13.23 -4.42 -0.18
CA ARG A 293 13.04 -3.02 0.21
C ARG A 293 12.79 -2.87 1.71
N TYR A 294 11.99 -3.76 2.27
CA TYR A 294 11.72 -3.78 3.72
C TYR A 294 13.00 -3.97 4.54
N ILE A 295 13.91 -4.85 4.09
CA ILE A 295 15.18 -5.13 4.78
C ILE A 295 16.21 -4.02 4.53
N GLY A 296 16.36 -3.57 3.30
CA GLY A 296 17.42 -2.64 2.88
C GLY A 296 16.96 -1.19 2.91
N SER A 297 16.46 -0.74 1.79
CA SER A 297 15.89 0.59 1.56
C SER A 297 15.11 0.58 0.26
N ASN A 298 14.37 1.68 -0.01
CA ASN A 298 13.60 1.80 -1.26
C ASN A 298 14.48 1.76 -2.51
N ASN A 299 15.67 2.33 -2.44
CA ASN A 299 16.65 2.31 -3.52
C ASN A 299 17.57 1.09 -3.34
N LEU A 300 17.25 0.01 -4.02
CA LEU A 300 18.05 -1.21 -3.95
C LEU A 300 19.41 -1.00 -4.64
N PRO A 301 20.53 -1.29 -3.97
CA PRO A 301 21.84 -1.34 -4.63
C PRO A 301 21.86 -2.31 -5.80
N SER A 302 22.73 -2.07 -6.79
CA SER A 302 22.79 -2.89 -8.02
C SER A 302 22.96 -4.38 -7.76
N TYR A 303 23.76 -4.77 -6.74
CA TYR A 303 23.94 -6.18 -6.37
C TYR A 303 22.66 -6.80 -5.77
N SER A 304 21.91 -6.03 -4.99
CA SER A 304 20.63 -6.48 -4.43
C SER A 304 19.57 -6.62 -5.52
N THR A 305 19.56 -5.70 -6.49
CA THR A 305 18.71 -5.76 -7.67
C THR A 305 19.00 -7.02 -8.52
N ALA A 306 20.28 -7.31 -8.76
CA ALA A 306 20.69 -8.52 -9.48
C ALA A 306 20.25 -9.79 -8.72
N ALA A 307 20.46 -9.83 -7.41
CA ALA A 307 20.01 -10.94 -6.55
C ALA A 307 18.49 -11.10 -6.60
N ALA A 308 17.71 -10.00 -6.56
CA ALA A 308 16.26 -10.03 -6.70
C ALA A 308 15.83 -10.65 -8.03
N ILE A 309 16.44 -10.22 -9.14
CA ILE A 309 16.15 -10.75 -10.47
C ILE A 309 16.40 -12.26 -10.51
N VAL A 310 17.55 -12.72 -10.05
CA VAL A 310 17.86 -14.17 -10.02
C VAL A 310 16.85 -14.91 -9.16
N LEU A 311 16.58 -14.42 -7.95
CA LEU A 311 15.68 -15.06 -6.99
C LEU A 311 14.24 -15.17 -7.54
N MET A 312 13.69 -14.10 -8.13
CA MET A 312 12.34 -14.14 -8.67
C MET A 312 12.22 -15.12 -9.85
N PHE A 313 13.24 -15.23 -10.71
CA PHE A 313 13.25 -16.21 -11.80
C PHE A 313 13.36 -17.65 -11.27
N VAL A 314 14.25 -17.92 -10.32
CA VAL A 314 14.41 -19.24 -9.70
C VAL A 314 13.11 -19.69 -9.03
N LEU A 315 12.51 -18.83 -8.19
CA LEU A 315 11.25 -19.14 -7.51
C LEU A 315 10.10 -19.35 -8.52
N SER A 316 10.09 -18.59 -9.61
CA SER A 316 9.09 -18.73 -10.66
C SER A 316 9.21 -20.05 -11.41
N LEU A 317 10.43 -20.48 -11.73
CA LEU A 317 10.70 -21.78 -12.35
C LEU A 317 10.30 -22.92 -11.41
N LEU A 318 10.71 -22.85 -10.14
CA LEU A 318 10.31 -23.84 -9.13
C LEU A 318 8.78 -23.92 -8.98
N SER A 319 8.12 -22.76 -8.84
CA SER A 319 6.66 -22.68 -8.73
C SER A 319 5.97 -23.26 -9.97
N TYR A 320 6.46 -22.93 -11.18
CA TYR A 320 5.89 -23.45 -12.42
C TYR A 320 6.03 -24.97 -12.54
N TYR A 321 7.24 -25.52 -12.34
CA TYR A 321 7.49 -26.95 -12.54
C TYR A 321 6.98 -27.81 -11.40
N CYS A 322 7.10 -27.37 -10.14
CA CYS A 322 6.75 -28.17 -8.96
C CYS A 322 5.30 -27.98 -8.50
N VAL A 323 4.65 -26.85 -8.85
CA VAL A 323 3.29 -26.53 -8.38
C VAL A 323 2.32 -26.38 -9.55
N GLU A 324 2.50 -25.34 -10.41
CA GLU A 324 1.51 -25.00 -11.44
C GLU A 324 1.26 -26.15 -12.41
N LYS A 325 2.32 -26.74 -12.97
CA LYS A 325 2.23 -27.82 -13.98
C LYS A 325 1.63 -29.10 -13.41
N PRO A 326 2.01 -29.63 -12.23
CA PRO A 326 1.40 -30.81 -11.62
C PRO A 326 -0.10 -30.61 -11.33
N PHE A 327 -0.48 -29.51 -10.69
CA PHE A 327 -1.87 -29.27 -10.34
C PHE A 327 -2.77 -29.02 -11.55
N LYS A 328 -2.26 -28.42 -12.62
CA LYS A 328 -2.98 -28.28 -13.88
C LYS A 328 -3.40 -29.62 -14.46
N ASN A 329 -2.57 -30.65 -14.28
CA ASN A 329 -2.80 -32.00 -14.77
C ASN A 329 -3.49 -32.93 -13.75
N TRP A 330 -3.78 -32.42 -12.55
CA TRP A 330 -4.41 -33.21 -11.51
C TRP A 330 -5.83 -33.61 -11.87
N LYS A 331 -6.16 -34.91 -11.71
CA LYS A 331 -7.44 -35.50 -12.13
C LYS A 331 -8.53 -35.47 -11.03
N GLY A 332 -8.34 -34.75 -9.92
CA GLY A 332 -9.33 -34.66 -8.83
C GLY A 332 -10.70 -34.14 -9.28
N SER A 333 -11.75 -34.62 -8.62
CA SER A 333 -13.14 -34.19 -8.83
C SER A 333 -13.34 -32.70 -8.50
N PHE A 334 -14.53 -32.16 -8.83
CA PHE A 334 -14.87 -30.78 -8.46
C PHE A 334 -14.87 -30.57 -6.94
N ALA A 335 -15.52 -31.46 -6.19
CA ALA A 335 -15.56 -31.39 -4.74
C ALA A 335 -14.14 -31.44 -4.13
N GLN A 336 -13.30 -32.39 -4.56
CA GLN A 336 -11.91 -32.48 -4.13
C GLN A 336 -11.12 -31.20 -4.47
N SER A 337 -11.32 -30.62 -5.66
CA SER A 337 -10.62 -29.39 -6.06
C SER A 337 -11.07 -28.20 -5.22
N VAL A 338 -12.37 -28.06 -4.95
CA VAL A 338 -12.89 -26.99 -4.09
C VAL A 338 -12.41 -27.19 -2.65
N THR A 339 -12.47 -28.40 -2.11
CA THR A 339 -12.08 -28.65 -0.72
C THR A 339 -10.57 -28.49 -0.52
N TRP A 340 -9.75 -29.24 -1.28
CA TRP A 340 -8.32 -29.36 -1.01
C TRP A 340 -7.45 -28.30 -1.67
N VAL A 341 -7.90 -27.73 -2.79
CA VAL A 341 -7.12 -26.71 -3.51
C VAL A 341 -7.62 -25.28 -3.20
N TYR A 342 -8.82 -25.12 -2.65
CA TYR A 342 -9.34 -23.79 -2.32
C TYR A 342 -9.70 -23.65 -0.83
N ALA A 343 -10.71 -24.40 -0.33
CA ALA A 343 -11.28 -24.15 0.99
C ALA A 343 -10.29 -24.40 2.15
N VAL A 344 -9.57 -25.53 2.13
CA VAL A 344 -8.62 -25.86 3.19
C VAL A 344 -7.45 -24.89 3.24
N PRO A 345 -6.70 -24.59 2.14
CA PRO A 345 -5.65 -23.59 2.17
C PRO A 345 -6.15 -22.20 2.58
N MET A 346 -7.34 -21.80 2.10
CA MET A 346 -7.96 -20.54 2.45
C MET A 346 -8.17 -20.43 3.97
N LEU A 347 -8.79 -21.43 4.60
CA LEU A 347 -9.05 -21.43 6.04
C LEU A 347 -7.75 -21.44 6.86
N VAL A 348 -6.80 -22.28 6.46
CA VAL A 348 -5.49 -22.35 7.12
C VAL A 348 -4.80 -21.00 7.08
N LEU A 349 -4.71 -20.37 5.91
CA LEU A 349 -4.01 -19.08 5.74
C LEU A 349 -4.79 -17.89 6.33
N ALA A 350 -6.10 -18.01 6.51
CA ALA A 350 -6.89 -17.00 7.22
C ALA A 350 -6.66 -17.03 8.73
N ILE A 351 -6.54 -18.23 9.32
CA ILE A 351 -6.53 -18.44 10.78
C ILE A 351 -5.11 -18.44 11.35
N THR A 352 -4.17 -19.17 10.70
CA THR A 352 -2.81 -19.37 11.25
C THR A 352 -2.05 -18.06 11.51
N PRO A 353 -2.06 -17.03 10.66
CA PRO A 353 -1.34 -15.79 10.96
C PRO A 353 -1.94 -15.03 12.15
N PHE A 354 -3.27 -15.09 12.33
CA PHE A 354 -3.93 -14.52 13.50
C PHE A 354 -3.47 -15.20 14.80
N LEU A 355 -3.36 -16.53 14.79
CA LEU A 355 -2.84 -17.27 15.94
C LEU A 355 -1.34 -17.01 16.16
N ALA A 356 -0.56 -16.90 15.08
CA ALA A 356 0.86 -16.61 15.14
C ALA A 356 1.17 -15.24 15.80
N MET A 357 0.32 -14.24 15.61
CA MET A 357 0.46 -12.94 16.27
C MET A 357 0.33 -13.00 17.80
N LYS A 358 -0.29 -14.05 18.35
CA LYS A 358 -0.43 -14.25 19.81
C LYS A 358 0.79 -14.94 20.42
N LEU A 359 1.70 -15.46 19.61
CA LEU A 359 2.91 -16.11 20.09
C LEU A 359 3.84 -15.11 20.82
N PRO A 360 4.55 -15.53 21.86
CA PRO A 360 5.52 -14.69 22.58
C PRO A 360 6.53 -14.02 21.65
N PHE A 361 6.96 -14.72 20.61
CA PHE A 361 7.88 -14.21 19.58
C PHE A 361 7.41 -12.92 18.90
N MET A 362 6.10 -12.78 18.63
CA MET A 362 5.54 -11.56 18.02
C MET A 362 5.21 -10.47 19.04
N GLN A 363 4.94 -10.87 20.29
CA GLN A 363 4.52 -9.93 21.35
C GLN A 363 5.68 -9.41 22.20
N GLN A 364 6.88 -9.94 22.08
CA GLN A 364 7.99 -9.61 22.96
C GLN A 364 8.33 -8.12 22.95
N TYR A 365 8.29 -7.48 21.78
CA TYR A 365 8.63 -6.06 21.65
C TYR A 365 7.54 -5.14 22.21
N ASP A 366 6.27 -5.54 22.13
CA ASP A 366 5.15 -4.84 22.79
C ASP A 366 5.33 -4.88 24.32
N ARG A 367 5.67 -6.06 24.87
CA ARG A 367 5.88 -6.24 26.32
C ARG A 367 7.06 -5.44 26.84
N MET A 368 8.08 -5.24 26.03
CA MET A 368 9.24 -4.41 26.35
C MET A 368 8.93 -2.90 26.20
N GLY A 369 7.79 -2.54 25.63
CA GLY A 369 7.43 -1.16 25.34
C GLY A 369 8.21 -0.57 24.15
N LEU A 370 8.71 -1.40 23.25
CA LEU A 370 9.46 -0.97 22.06
C LEU A 370 8.56 -0.74 20.85
N ALA A 371 7.42 -1.41 20.81
CA ALA A 371 6.42 -1.18 19.79
C ALA A 371 5.61 0.09 20.10
N ARG A 372 5.03 0.67 19.06
CA ARG A 372 4.12 1.80 19.20
C ARG A 372 2.89 1.40 20.01
N SER A 373 2.48 2.26 20.90
CA SER A 373 1.28 2.07 21.71
C SER A 373 0.51 3.37 21.74
N TYR A 374 -0.72 3.36 21.25
CA TYR A 374 -1.64 4.50 21.39
C TYR A 374 -2.39 4.43 22.71
N THR A 375 -2.69 5.60 23.26
CA THR A 375 -3.62 5.70 24.38
C THR A 375 -5.06 5.47 23.89
N SER A 376 -5.92 5.07 24.81
CA SER A 376 -7.37 4.98 24.52
C SER A 376 -8.01 6.35 24.23
N CYS A 377 -7.29 7.45 24.49
CA CYS A 377 -7.71 8.83 24.24
C CYS A 377 -7.15 9.41 22.96
N HIS A 378 -6.17 8.77 22.34
CA HIS A 378 -5.71 9.19 21.03
C HIS A 378 -6.84 8.93 20.02
N ASN A 379 -7.19 9.94 19.23
CA ASN A 379 -8.36 9.93 18.33
C ASN A 379 -9.73 9.76 19.03
N ASN A 380 -9.80 9.91 20.37
CA ASN A 380 -11.03 9.74 21.12
C ASN A 380 -11.06 10.69 22.32
N THR A 381 -11.93 11.69 22.27
CA THR A 381 -12.10 12.71 23.30
C THR A 381 -13.12 12.34 24.38
N ASP A 382 -13.88 11.24 24.20
CA ASP A 382 -14.88 10.77 25.17
C ASP A 382 -14.22 10.16 26.42
N LYS A 383 -12.93 9.82 26.33
CA LYS A 383 -12.12 9.29 27.41
C LYS A 383 -11.12 10.35 27.88
N GLN A 384 -11.04 10.54 29.16
CA GLN A 384 -9.98 11.37 29.75
C GLN A 384 -8.73 10.52 30.01
N CYS A 385 -7.58 10.95 29.50
CA CYS A 385 -6.28 10.38 29.82
C CYS A 385 -5.52 11.35 30.70
N ILE A 386 -5.35 10.95 31.94
CA ILE A 386 -4.57 11.67 32.94
C ILE A 386 -3.20 10.98 33.07
N TRP A 387 -2.15 11.77 33.00
CA TRP A 387 -0.75 11.33 33.10
C TRP A 387 -0.07 12.05 34.25
N GLY A 388 0.93 11.41 34.85
CA GLY A 388 1.64 11.94 35.99
C GLY A 388 1.08 11.44 37.33
N ASP A 389 1.06 12.30 38.36
CA ASP A 389 0.56 11.99 39.68
C ASP A 389 -0.98 12.05 39.68
N THR A 390 -1.63 10.90 39.47
CA THR A 390 -3.08 10.80 39.32
C THR A 390 -3.85 11.08 40.61
N ASP A 391 -3.18 11.21 41.75
CA ASP A 391 -3.82 11.61 43.03
C ASP A 391 -4.09 13.12 43.07
N LYS A 392 -3.60 13.88 42.06
CA LYS A 392 -3.80 15.32 41.92
C LYS A 392 -4.77 15.64 40.79
N GLN A 393 -5.45 16.77 40.91
CA GLN A 393 -6.24 17.31 39.81
C GLN A 393 -5.32 17.79 38.69
N PRO A 394 -5.67 17.55 37.42
CA PRO A 394 -4.86 17.97 36.29
C PRO A 394 -4.71 19.50 36.22
N GLU A 395 -3.51 20.01 36.30
CA GLU A 395 -3.18 21.42 36.17
C GLU A 395 -2.68 21.82 34.77
N LEU A 396 -2.29 20.82 33.98
CA LEU A 396 -1.72 20.96 32.64
C LEU A 396 -2.63 20.32 31.60
N LEU A 397 -2.92 21.04 30.51
CA LEU A 397 -3.57 20.46 29.32
C LEU A 397 -2.53 20.25 28.23
N ILE A 398 -2.39 19.01 27.74
CA ILE A 398 -1.50 18.64 26.64
C ILE A 398 -2.34 18.44 25.38
N LEU A 399 -2.04 19.24 24.35
CA LEU A 399 -2.72 19.19 23.05
C LEU A 399 -1.72 18.93 21.93
N GLY A 400 -2.14 18.16 20.92
CA GLY A 400 -1.32 17.93 19.75
C GLY A 400 -1.77 16.76 18.89
N ASP A 401 -0.84 16.26 18.10
CA ASP A 401 -1.05 15.12 17.22
C ASP A 401 -0.43 13.83 17.80
N SER A 402 -0.06 12.88 16.95
CA SER A 402 0.61 11.65 17.37
C SER A 402 1.96 11.89 18.06
N HIS A 403 2.60 13.07 17.82
CA HIS A 403 3.83 13.46 18.48
C HIS A 403 3.61 13.97 19.91
N ALA A 404 2.38 14.32 20.29
CA ALA A 404 2.03 14.46 21.71
C ALA A 404 1.85 13.08 22.38
N ASP A 405 1.07 12.18 21.73
CA ASP A 405 0.78 10.85 22.29
C ASP A 405 2.05 9.99 22.49
N GLN A 406 3.06 10.11 21.65
CA GLN A 406 4.32 9.38 21.81
C GLN A 406 5.04 9.68 23.13
N TYR A 407 4.90 10.91 23.65
CA TYR A 407 5.51 11.35 24.92
C TYR A 407 4.69 11.04 26.16
N LYS A 408 3.58 10.30 26.06
CA LYS A 408 2.74 9.93 27.22
C LYS A 408 3.51 9.35 28.39
N THR A 409 4.44 8.42 28.12
CA THR A 409 5.25 7.80 29.18
C THR A 409 6.35 8.73 29.69
N PHE A 410 6.76 9.70 28.92
CA PHE A 410 7.61 10.81 29.36
C PHE A 410 6.86 11.68 30.36
N PHE A 411 5.67 12.16 30.00
CA PHE A 411 4.86 13.01 30.88
C PHE A 411 4.42 12.26 32.16
N ASP A 412 4.07 10.97 32.04
CA ASP A 412 3.73 10.14 33.21
C ASP A 412 4.90 10.02 34.18
N THR A 413 6.11 9.79 33.66
CA THR A 413 7.31 9.63 34.49
C THR A 413 7.73 10.94 35.16
N VAL A 414 7.75 12.04 34.40
CA VAL A 414 8.12 13.37 34.95
C VAL A 414 7.08 13.84 35.94
N GLY A 415 5.77 13.73 35.59
CA GLY A 415 4.69 14.20 36.46
C GLY A 415 4.61 13.47 37.79
N LYS A 416 4.87 12.15 37.83
CA LYS A 416 4.99 11.37 39.08
C LYS A 416 6.16 11.84 39.93
N LYS A 417 7.30 12.13 39.32
CA LYS A 417 8.50 12.62 40.02
C LYS A 417 8.28 14.03 40.59
N GLU A 418 7.69 14.92 39.79
CA GLU A 418 7.48 16.33 40.14
C GLU A 418 6.12 16.59 40.82
N LYS A 419 5.30 15.55 41.00
CA LYS A 419 4.01 15.58 41.67
C LYS A 419 2.95 16.49 41.04
N TRP A 420 2.83 16.43 39.70
CA TRP A 420 1.77 17.07 38.93
C TRP A 420 1.03 16.06 38.03
N SER A 421 -0.18 16.41 37.60
CA SER A 421 -0.91 15.64 36.59
C SER A 421 -1.34 16.50 35.42
N ALA A 422 -1.54 15.84 34.27
CA ALA A 422 -1.93 16.47 33.03
C ALA A 422 -3.04 15.68 32.32
N THR A 423 -4.00 16.38 31.73
CA THR A 423 -4.92 15.81 30.75
C THR A 423 -4.29 15.91 29.37
N MET A 424 -4.30 14.80 28.60
CA MET A 424 -3.77 14.77 27.24
C MET A 424 -4.88 14.43 26.24
N VAL A 425 -4.99 15.23 25.17
CA VAL A 425 -5.91 15.02 24.05
C VAL A 425 -5.15 15.19 22.73
N SER A 426 -5.23 14.19 21.87
CA SER A 426 -4.49 14.18 20.61
C SER A 426 -5.22 13.43 19.49
N ALA A 427 -4.93 13.77 18.25
CA ALA A 427 -5.43 13.03 17.08
C ALA A 427 -4.40 13.01 15.95
N ASP A 428 -4.42 11.93 15.15
CA ASP A 428 -3.50 11.75 14.04
C ASP A 428 -3.43 12.95 13.10
N SER A 429 -2.22 13.43 12.85
CA SER A 429 -1.93 14.53 11.93
C SER A 429 -2.66 15.85 12.22
N CYS A 430 -3.17 16.03 13.44
CA CYS A 430 -4.02 17.15 13.85
C CYS A 430 -3.22 18.17 14.66
N ALA A 431 -2.61 19.13 14.00
CA ALA A 431 -1.97 20.24 14.69
C ALA A 431 -3.04 21.16 15.31
N TYR A 432 -2.84 21.62 16.55
CA TYR A 432 -3.78 22.51 17.22
C TYR A 432 -3.38 23.97 17.01
N VAL A 433 -4.23 24.71 16.31
CA VAL A 433 -4.14 26.17 16.12
C VAL A 433 -5.54 26.72 15.82
N GLU A 434 -5.91 27.88 16.36
CA GLU A 434 -7.19 28.51 16.03
C GLU A 434 -7.30 28.71 14.49
N ASP A 435 -8.51 28.50 13.93
CA ASP A 435 -8.80 28.60 12.49
C ASP A 435 -7.95 27.68 11.59
N TYR A 436 -7.63 26.50 12.09
CA TYR A 436 -6.89 25.48 11.32
C TYR A 436 -7.61 25.10 10.02
N ALA A 437 -6.94 25.30 8.89
CA ALA A 437 -7.54 25.14 7.56
C ALA A 437 -7.02 23.92 6.78
N ALA A 438 -6.16 23.11 7.37
CA ALA A 438 -5.58 21.95 6.70
C ALA A 438 -6.65 20.93 6.25
N PRO A 439 -6.41 20.20 5.16
CA PRO A 439 -7.33 19.17 4.66
C PRO A 439 -7.72 18.10 5.69
N VAL A 440 -6.82 17.75 6.62
CA VAL A 440 -7.09 16.78 7.68
C VAL A 440 -8.23 17.24 8.59
N PHE A 441 -8.34 18.52 8.90
CA PHE A 441 -9.41 19.07 9.74
C PHE A 441 -10.80 18.78 9.14
N LYS A 442 -10.95 18.92 7.82
CA LYS A 442 -12.21 18.62 7.11
C LYS A 442 -12.52 17.12 7.05
N LYS A 443 -11.49 16.29 6.89
CA LYS A 443 -11.63 14.84 6.64
C LYS A 443 -11.67 13.99 7.91
N ASN A 444 -11.01 14.41 8.99
CA ASN A 444 -10.85 13.64 10.22
C ASN A 444 -11.78 14.13 11.33
N ALA A 445 -12.77 13.30 11.70
CA ALA A 445 -13.71 13.60 12.78
C ALA A 445 -13.01 13.73 14.15
N SER A 446 -11.99 12.90 14.41
CA SER A 446 -11.21 12.95 15.65
C SER A 446 -10.44 14.26 15.80
N CYS A 447 -9.91 14.83 14.69
CA CYS A 447 -9.28 16.15 14.72
C CYS A 447 -10.28 17.23 15.13
N ARG A 448 -11.49 17.23 14.56
CA ARG A 448 -12.55 18.18 14.96
C ARG A 448 -12.97 18.00 16.43
N ALA A 449 -13.01 16.75 16.91
CA ALA A 449 -13.34 16.48 18.32
C ALA A 449 -12.26 17.03 19.26
N VAL A 450 -10.97 16.91 18.93
CA VAL A 450 -9.86 17.52 19.70
C VAL A 450 -10.02 19.05 19.77
N TYR A 451 -10.37 19.69 18.65
CA TYR A 451 -10.63 21.13 18.62
C TYR A 451 -11.80 21.54 19.50
N GLN A 452 -12.90 20.80 19.42
CA GLN A 452 -14.07 21.07 20.24
C GLN A 452 -13.74 20.89 21.73
N TYR A 453 -13.06 19.81 22.09
CA TYR A 453 -12.61 19.56 23.45
C TYR A 453 -11.72 20.69 23.97
N ALA A 454 -10.73 21.11 23.17
CA ALA A 454 -9.84 22.19 23.56
C ALA A 454 -10.61 23.51 23.75
N LYS A 455 -11.52 23.86 22.85
CA LYS A 455 -12.35 25.07 22.98
C LYS A 455 -13.17 25.12 24.28
N GLU A 456 -13.69 23.98 24.71
CA GLU A 456 -14.53 23.86 25.93
C GLU A 456 -13.71 23.83 27.22
N HIS A 457 -12.53 23.20 27.19
CA HIS A 457 -11.79 22.90 28.42
C HIS A 457 -10.51 23.74 28.60
N LEU A 458 -9.91 24.28 27.53
CA LEU A 458 -8.71 25.09 27.62
C LEU A 458 -8.81 26.26 28.63
N PRO A 459 -9.96 26.96 28.79
CA PRO A 459 -10.09 28.01 29.81
C PRO A 459 -9.93 27.53 31.26
N GLN A 460 -10.15 26.24 31.52
CA GLN A 460 -10.08 25.66 32.86
C GLN A 460 -8.66 25.38 33.34
N TYR A 461 -7.68 25.38 32.44
CA TYR A 461 -6.29 25.07 32.73
C TYR A 461 -5.43 26.35 32.78
N SER A 462 -4.62 26.47 33.82
CA SER A 462 -3.65 27.57 33.93
C SER A 462 -2.40 27.36 33.07
N LYS A 463 -2.06 26.10 32.78
CA LYS A 463 -0.88 25.68 32.03
C LYS A 463 -1.27 24.86 30.81
N VAL A 464 -0.60 25.07 29.70
CA VAL A 464 -0.85 24.38 28.42
C VAL A 464 0.45 23.90 27.82
N LEU A 465 0.48 22.67 27.31
CA LEU A 465 1.61 22.13 26.56
C LEU A 465 1.14 21.75 25.13
N LEU A 466 1.87 22.24 24.14
CA LEU A 466 1.63 21.95 22.74
C LEU A 466 2.76 21.09 22.20
N ALA A 467 2.43 19.88 21.72
CA ALA A 467 3.37 18.94 21.15
C ALA A 467 2.83 18.40 19.84
N MET A 468 3.51 18.64 18.73
CA MET A 468 3.05 18.21 17.40
C MET A 468 4.22 18.13 16.43
N ARG A 469 3.98 17.53 15.28
CA ARG A 469 4.97 17.42 14.20
C ARG A 469 5.08 18.76 13.48
N TRP A 470 5.93 19.67 14.01
CA TRP A 470 6.09 21.02 13.47
C TRP A 470 6.56 21.05 12.02
N GLY A 471 7.39 20.09 11.63
CA GLY A 471 7.87 19.93 10.25
C GLY A 471 6.77 19.70 9.23
N SER A 472 5.59 19.15 9.63
CA SER A 472 4.46 18.96 8.71
C SER A 472 3.86 20.29 8.22
N GLN A 473 4.17 21.39 8.89
CA GLN A 473 3.69 22.74 8.57
C GLN A 473 4.69 23.56 7.74
N MET A 474 5.81 22.95 7.37
CA MET A 474 6.80 23.58 6.48
C MET A 474 6.39 23.47 5.01
N PRO A 475 6.72 24.47 4.15
CA PRO A 475 6.36 24.50 2.73
C PRO A 475 6.78 23.25 1.94
N GLU A 476 7.90 22.62 2.33
CA GLU A 476 8.38 21.38 1.73
C GLU A 476 7.36 20.21 1.88
N ASN A 477 6.51 20.28 2.89
CA ASN A 477 5.42 19.34 3.16
C ASN A 477 4.04 19.83 2.72
N SER A 478 3.96 20.78 1.78
CA SER A 478 2.70 21.36 1.27
C SER A 478 1.71 20.35 0.70
N HIS A 479 2.17 19.14 0.35
CA HIS A 479 1.34 18.02 -0.09
C HIS A 479 0.73 17.20 1.06
N SER A 480 1.16 17.44 2.30
CA SER A 480 0.63 16.76 3.49
C SER A 480 -0.81 17.16 3.78
N LEU A 481 -1.61 16.21 4.27
CA LEU A 481 -2.97 16.49 4.75
C LEU A 481 -2.99 17.40 5.98
N ALA A 482 -1.88 17.46 6.73
CA ALA A 482 -1.73 18.30 7.92
C ALA A 482 -1.29 19.74 7.60
N TYR A 483 -0.86 20.03 6.37
CA TYR A 483 -0.29 21.33 6.01
C TYR A 483 -1.36 22.45 5.94
N ASP A 484 -1.09 23.57 6.61
CA ASP A 484 -1.82 24.82 6.51
C ASP A 484 -0.81 25.94 6.19
N ALA A 485 -0.95 26.59 5.04
CA ALA A 485 0.00 27.63 4.59
C ALA A 485 0.15 28.81 5.57
N ASP A 486 -0.88 29.11 6.33
CA ASP A 486 -0.90 30.20 7.31
C ASP A 486 -0.65 29.71 8.75
N PHE A 487 -0.27 28.44 8.96
CA PHE A 487 -0.18 27.84 10.27
C PHE A 487 0.65 28.67 11.26
N PHE A 488 1.90 28.98 10.94
CA PHE A 488 2.77 29.69 11.88
C PHE A 488 2.31 31.14 12.17
N LYS A 489 1.62 31.79 11.22
CA LYS A 489 0.99 33.08 11.46
C LYS A 489 -0.17 32.97 12.44
N LYS A 490 -1.05 31.97 12.24
CA LYS A 490 -2.16 31.69 13.15
C LYS A 490 -1.65 31.24 14.53
N PHE A 491 -0.57 30.46 14.55
CA PHE A 491 0.06 29.99 15.77
C PHE A 491 0.65 31.15 16.60
N ASP A 492 1.30 32.13 15.98
CA ASP A 492 1.80 33.33 16.64
C ASP A 492 0.64 34.15 17.27
N LEU A 493 -0.46 34.36 16.55
CA LEU A 493 -1.65 35.00 17.09
C LEU A 493 -2.26 34.24 18.26
N MET A 494 -2.32 32.92 18.17
CA MET A 494 -2.79 32.06 19.26
C MET A 494 -1.87 32.15 20.48
N LEU A 495 -0.53 32.13 20.29
CA LEU A 495 0.42 32.31 21.39
C LEU A 495 0.28 33.68 22.06
N GLN A 496 0.08 34.75 21.27
CA GLN A 496 -0.17 36.08 21.79
C GLN A 496 -1.38 36.11 22.73
N LYS A 497 -2.48 35.50 22.31
CA LYS A 497 -3.69 35.38 23.12
C LYS A 497 -3.45 34.54 24.36
N LEU A 498 -2.91 33.33 24.21
CA LEU A 498 -2.68 32.41 25.31
C LEU A 498 -1.67 32.98 26.31
N SER A 499 -0.66 33.73 25.89
CA SER A 499 0.33 34.33 26.79
C SER A 499 -0.28 35.38 27.73
N SER A 500 -1.40 35.99 27.34
CA SER A 500 -2.14 36.91 28.21
C SER A 500 -3.12 36.20 29.16
N GLU A 501 -3.55 34.96 28.84
CA GLU A 501 -4.58 34.22 29.56
C GLU A 501 -4.02 33.13 30.48
N LYS A 502 -2.83 32.61 30.17
CA LYS A 502 -2.24 31.43 30.84
C LYS A 502 -1.05 31.81 31.71
N GLN A 503 -0.84 31.04 32.78
CA GLN A 503 0.32 31.18 33.65
C GLN A 503 1.60 30.79 32.92
N ALA A 504 1.55 29.64 32.19
CA ALA A 504 2.66 29.15 31.39
C ALA A 504 2.19 28.37 30.17
N ILE A 505 2.94 28.47 29.08
CA ILE A 505 2.75 27.72 27.83
C ILE A 505 4.03 26.98 27.55
N TYR A 506 3.95 25.68 27.27
CA TYR A 506 5.08 24.83 26.95
C TYR A 506 4.99 24.37 25.51
N LEU A 507 6.08 24.50 24.74
CA LEU A 507 6.21 24.01 23.38
C LEU A 507 7.23 22.86 23.37
N MET A 508 6.75 21.65 23.06
CA MET A 508 7.63 20.48 22.99
C MET A 508 8.35 20.43 21.66
N ILE A 509 9.67 20.33 21.69
CA ILE A 509 10.50 20.11 20.50
C ILE A 509 10.18 18.73 19.91
N ASP A 510 9.97 18.70 18.61
CA ASP A 510 9.76 17.47 17.86
C ASP A 510 11.08 16.71 17.70
N ASN A 511 11.02 15.37 17.83
CA ASN A 511 12.21 14.54 17.69
C ASN A 511 12.60 14.38 16.22
N PRO A 512 13.90 14.20 15.92
CA PRO A 512 14.39 14.06 14.55
C PRO A 512 13.86 12.79 13.89
N ASN A 513 13.57 12.89 12.59
CA ASN A 513 13.21 11.74 11.76
C ASN A 513 14.44 10.88 11.46
N LEU A 514 14.29 9.57 11.48
CA LEU A 514 15.32 8.62 11.10
C LEU A 514 15.24 8.25 9.61
N SER A 515 16.40 8.01 9.01
CA SER A 515 16.50 7.51 7.62
C SER A 515 15.86 6.13 7.43
N TYR A 516 15.73 5.35 8.50
CA TYR A 516 15.13 4.02 8.52
C TYR A 516 14.35 3.78 9.82
N ASN A 517 13.40 2.83 9.82
CA ASN A 517 12.59 2.51 10.99
C ASN A 517 13.44 1.91 12.13
N GLY A 518 13.46 2.56 13.29
CA GLY A 518 14.33 2.21 14.42
C GLY A 518 14.06 0.83 15.03
N LEU A 519 12.75 0.48 15.25
CA LEU A 519 12.37 -0.83 15.76
C LEU A 519 12.66 -1.93 14.75
N ARG A 520 12.38 -1.68 13.45
CA ARG A 520 12.67 -2.62 12.37
C ARG A 520 14.16 -2.93 12.28
N ALA A 521 15.02 -1.90 12.31
CA ALA A 521 16.47 -2.08 12.33
C ALA A 521 16.93 -2.95 13.50
N TYR A 522 16.37 -2.70 14.68
CA TYR A 522 16.65 -3.49 15.88
C TYR A 522 16.21 -4.96 15.70
N ILE A 523 14.98 -5.22 15.27
CA ILE A 523 14.45 -6.57 15.06
C ILE A 523 15.28 -7.34 14.02
N LEU A 524 15.58 -6.71 12.88
CA LEU A 524 16.33 -7.35 11.81
C LEU A 524 17.77 -7.67 12.22
N SER A 525 18.41 -6.83 13.04
CA SER A 525 19.76 -7.10 13.56
C SER A 525 19.84 -8.36 14.42
N TYR A 526 18.74 -8.76 15.06
CA TYR A 526 18.64 -10.02 15.81
C TYR A 526 18.23 -11.22 14.96
N ARG A 527 17.47 -10.98 13.89
CA ARG A 527 16.88 -12.07 13.08
C ARG A 527 17.71 -12.45 11.86
N ILE A 528 18.54 -11.54 11.37
CA ILE A 528 19.40 -11.75 10.20
C ILE A 528 20.86 -11.63 10.62
N PRO A 529 21.64 -12.76 10.62
CA PRO A 529 23.06 -12.72 10.95
C PRO A 529 23.82 -11.74 10.06
N GLY A 530 24.63 -10.87 10.69
CA GLY A 530 25.43 -9.87 9.99
C GLY A 530 24.65 -8.65 9.47
N PHE A 531 23.33 -8.56 9.72
CA PHE A 531 22.56 -7.36 9.38
C PHE A 531 22.93 -6.22 10.33
N SER A 532 23.31 -5.09 9.75
CA SER A 532 23.45 -3.82 10.45
C SER A 532 22.89 -2.71 9.59
N GLN A 533 21.99 -1.90 10.14
CA GLN A 533 21.48 -0.70 9.50
C GLN A 533 22.03 0.52 10.23
N ASN A 534 22.76 1.34 9.49
CA ASN A 534 23.21 2.61 10.01
C ASN A 534 22.04 3.59 10.02
N LEU A 535 21.55 3.91 11.21
CA LEU A 535 20.50 4.90 11.39
C LEU A 535 21.13 6.29 11.33
N ALA A 536 20.63 7.16 10.49
CA ALA A 536 21.01 8.55 10.40
C ALA A 536 19.78 9.44 10.59
N ILE A 537 19.97 10.66 11.00
CA ILE A 537 18.92 11.68 11.07
C ILE A 537 18.64 12.16 9.65
N ASP A 538 17.35 12.20 9.29
CA ASP A 538 16.87 12.86 8.09
C ASP A 538 16.49 14.31 8.46
N GLU A 539 17.49 15.22 8.36
CA GLU A 539 17.44 16.54 9.02
C GLU A 539 16.55 17.58 8.34
N THR A 540 16.06 17.35 7.13
CA THR A 540 15.69 18.49 6.28
C THR A 540 14.43 19.25 6.70
N VAL A 541 13.46 18.65 7.38
CA VAL A 541 12.17 19.29 7.63
C VAL A 541 11.83 19.49 9.11
N THR A 542 12.18 18.53 9.96
CA THR A 542 11.86 18.60 11.39
C THR A 542 12.66 19.71 12.10
N SER A 543 13.95 19.87 11.78
CA SER A 543 14.78 20.93 12.34
C SER A 543 14.24 22.33 12.04
N LYS A 544 13.81 22.60 10.80
CA LYS A 544 13.21 23.89 10.41
C LYS A 544 11.93 24.19 11.18
N GLY A 545 11.06 23.17 11.38
CA GLY A 545 9.86 23.33 12.20
C GLY A 545 10.20 23.67 13.65
N ASN A 546 11.18 22.98 14.22
CA ASN A 546 11.67 23.23 15.58
C ASN A 546 12.30 24.63 15.74
N GLU A 547 13.12 25.07 14.80
CA GLU A 547 13.68 26.42 14.78
C GLU A 547 12.56 27.47 14.78
N ARG A 548 11.53 27.28 13.95
CA ARG A 548 10.42 28.21 13.84
C ARG A 548 9.64 28.36 15.14
N ILE A 549 9.39 27.29 15.88
CA ILE A 549 8.71 27.41 17.18
C ILE A 549 9.61 28.03 18.27
N LYS A 550 10.93 27.83 18.23
CA LYS A 550 11.87 28.50 19.13
C LYS A 550 11.83 30.02 18.92
N GLU A 551 11.92 30.48 17.65
CA GLU A 551 11.79 31.91 17.31
C GLU A 551 10.47 32.52 17.80
N LEU A 552 9.36 31.76 17.73
CA LEU A 552 8.06 32.23 18.21
C LEU A 552 8.01 32.27 19.75
N ALA A 553 8.59 31.29 20.41
CA ALA A 553 8.63 31.23 21.88
C ALA A 553 9.37 32.44 22.47
N GLU A 554 10.49 32.86 21.86
CA GLU A 554 11.29 34.00 22.34
C GLU A 554 10.52 35.35 22.42
N LYS A 555 9.39 35.46 21.74
CA LYS A 555 8.55 36.66 21.76
C LYS A 555 7.74 36.83 23.06
N TYR A 556 7.58 35.78 23.84
CA TYR A 556 6.66 35.73 24.97
C TYR A 556 7.35 35.21 26.23
N ALA A 557 7.32 35.98 27.33
CA ALA A 557 8.04 35.66 28.56
C ALA A 557 7.58 34.39 29.27
N ASN A 558 6.32 33.98 29.10
CA ASN A 558 5.74 32.78 29.72
C ASN A 558 5.57 31.62 28.75
N VAL A 559 6.25 31.65 27.60
CA VAL A 559 6.33 30.51 26.67
C VAL A 559 7.68 29.84 26.82
N HIS A 560 7.67 28.56 27.17
CA HIS A 560 8.85 27.78 27.50
C HIS A 560 9.04 26.64 26.49
N ILE A 561 10.28 26.43 26.07
CA ILE A 561 10.66 25.29 25.22
C ILE A 561 11.00 24.09 26.08
N ILE A 562 10.41 22.93 25.76
CA ILE A 562 10.77 21.62 26.34
C ILE A 562 11.50 20.82 25.27
N ASP A 563 12.76 20.50 25.53
CA ASP A 563 13.61 19.70 24.63
C ASP A 563 14.03 18.38 25.27
N ALA A 564 13.28 17.32 25.01
CA ALA A 564 13.65 15.96 25.39
C ALA A 564 14.61 15.30 24.38
N THR A 565 14.78 15.88 23.19
CA THR A 565 15.58 15.29 22.11
C THR A 565 17.07 15.35 22.40
N ALA A 566 17.52 16.34 23.19
CA ALA A 566 18.90 16.46 23.67
C ALA A 566 19.42 15.24 24.45
N TYR A 567 18.49 14.36 24.90
CA TYR A 567 18.80 13.14 25.65
C TYR A 567 18.77 11.87 24.80
N ILE A 568 18.43 11.98 23.52
CA ILE A 568 18.47 10.86 22.56
C ILE A 568 19.95 10.61 22.21
N PRO A 569 20.49 9.39 22.46
CA PRO A 569 21.85 9.07 22.08
C PRO A 569 22.04 9.06 20.57
N GLU A 570 23.27 9.34 20.09
CA GLU A 570 23.63 9.32 18.67
C GLU A 570 23.32 7.97 17.97
N ASN A 571 23.41 6.86 18.72
CA ASN A 571 23.08 5.53 18.20
C ASN A 571 21.59 5.16 18.33
N PHE A 572 20.74 6.09 18.79
CA PHE A 572 19.29 5.93 19.00
C PHE A 572 18.91 4.76 19.91
N LYS A 573 19.80 4.35 20.82
CA LYS A 573 19.59 3.25 21.77
C LYS A 573 19.94 3.69 23.19
N ILE A 574 19.12 3.26 24.16
CA ILE A 574 19.40 3.38 25.58
C ILE A 574 19.47 1.97 26.16
N ASN A 575 20.52 1.63 26.88
CA ASN A 575 20.78 0.29 27.42
C ASN A 575 20.64 -0.83 26.34
N GLY A 576 21.08 -0.56 25.12
CA GLY A 576 21.01 -1.50 23.99
C GLY A 576 19.64 -1.62 23.30
N LEU A 577 18.60 -0.96 23.83
CA LEU A 577 17.24 -1.00 23.27
C LEU A 577 16.94 0.28 22.46
N PRO A 578 16.19 0.17 21.33
CA PRO A 578 15.87 1.31 20.48
C PRO A 578 14.92 2.28 21.20
N VAL A 579 15.11 3.57 20.97
CA VAL A 579 14.27 4.64 21.49
C VAL A 579 13.04 4.88 20.59
N TYR A 580 13.14 4.53 19.31
CA TYR A 580 12.11 4.75 18.30
C TYR A 580 11.30 3.49 18.00
N SER A 581 9.98 3.65 17.83
CA SER A 581 9.07 2.59 17.36
C SER A 581 9.02 2.49 15.83
N ASP A 582 9.27 3.58 15.14
CA ASP A 582 9.28 3.69 13.68
C ASP A 582 10.36 4.69 13.21
N ARG A 583 10.11 5.56 12.23
CA ARG A 583 11.08 6.57 11.76
C ARG A 583 11.04 7.86 12.55
N ASP A 584 9.88 8.19 13.12
CA ASP A 584 9.63 9.52 13.70
C ASP A 584 8.89 9.50 15.04
N HIS A 585 8.56 8.31 15.58
CA HIS A 585 7.90 8.22 16.88
C HIS A 585 8.77 7.53 17.93
N ILE A 586 8.86 8.16 19.09
CA ILE A 586 9.46 7.59 20.30
C ILE A 586 8.54 6.47 20.82
N ASN A 587 9.14 5.36 21.23
CA ASN A 587 8.39 4.26 21.83
C ASN A 587 8.19 4.46 23.35
N PRO A 588 7.27 3.70 23.99
CA PRO A 588 7.02 3.85 25.43
C PRO A 588 8.24 3.63 26.34
N TYR A 589 9.18 2.76 25.95
CA TYR A 589 10.44 2.57 26.65
C TYR A 589 11.32 3.82 26.55
N GLY A 590 11.49 4.32 25.30
CA GLY A 590 12.26 5.54 25.04
C GLY A 590 11.72 6.74 25.80
N GLY A 591 10.39 6.93 25.78
CA GLY A 591 9.75 8.02 26.53
C GLY A 591 10.07 7.98 28.03
N ARG A 592 10.02 6.80 28.68
CA ARG A 592 10.40 6.66 30.10
C ARG A 592 11.88 6.94 30.35
N GLU A 593 12.77 6.43 29.52
CA GLU A 593 14.21 6.62 29.72
C GLU A 593 14.65 8.06 29.43
N LEU A 594 14.04 8.72 28.43
CA LEU A 594 14.27 10.16 28.19
C LEU A 594 13.77 11.00 29.35
N ALA A 595 12.61 10.67 29.93
CA ALA A 595 12.08 11.35 31.12
C ALA A 595 13.02 11.27 32.32
N LYS A 596 13.61 10.09 32.60
CA LYS A 596 14.59 9.93 33.68
C LYS A 596 15.80 10.85 33.49
N ARG A 597 16.38 10.84 32.31
CA ARG A 597 17.54 11.67 31.94
C ARG A 597 17.23 13.18 31.98
N PHE A 598 16.04 13.55 31.47
CA PHE A 598 15.55 14.93 31.51
C PHE A 598 15.42 15.42 32.97
N SER A 599 14.73 14.64 33.81
CA SER A 599 14.47 14.99 35.19
C SER A 599 15.69 14.95 36.14
N GLU A 600 16.86 14.55 35.64
CA GLU A 600 18.13 14.71 36.38
C GLU A 600 18.66 16.15 36.33
N LYS A 601 18.30 16.90 35.28
CA LYS A 601 18.87 18.22 34.99
C LYS A 601 17.83 19.34 34.92
N HIS A 602 16.56 18.99 34.69
CA HIS A 602 15.47 19.94 34.47
C HIS A 602 14.21 19.57 35.24
N THR A 603 13.41 20.59 35.52
CA THR A 603 12.01 20.50 35.99
C THR A 603 11.13 20.97 34.85
N LEU A 604 10.04 20.22 34.54
CA LEU A 604 9.19 20.52 33.40
C LEU A 604 8.26 21.69 33.70
N LEU A 605 7.58 21.67 34.85
CA LEU A 605 6.68 22.74 35.27
C LEU A 605 7.44 23.69 36.23
N GLN A 606 7.87 24.80 35.67
CA GLN A 606 8.47 25.90 36.47
C GLN A 606 7.40 26.83 37.01
#